data_4ccaa4d4b56752b2a6ac5d9d9998410d
#
_entry.id   4ccaa4d4b56752b2a6ac5d9d9998410d
#
_cell.length_a   1.000
_cell.length_b   1.000
_cell.length_c   1.000
_cell.angle_alpha   90.00
_cell.angle_beta   90.00
_cell.angle_gamma   90.00
#
_symmetry.space_group_name_H-M   'P 1'
#
loop_
_entity.id
_entity.type
_entity.pdbx_description
1 polymer ?
#
loop_
_entity_poly.entity_id
_entity_poly.type
_entity_poly.pdbx_seq_one_letter_code
_entity_poly.pdbx_strand_id
1 'polypeptide(L)'
;MGNRSYLLTDDQCQLFEANNTLPVFWILGGCPQPFQTKIAEAVQLSAPKEPEGMDEDDYEELYVDWFTTNQIGEVQLGIQAYLDNLEKNRTYIESAYGCLTETYDAFINVIKQQKEHNPEATITIDYGQMIGFYEDHLEFYHAIAALIQQIEKLEENQWIFPGDALGSTIGTDEYSNHHGETLFTRESYQQLNATLMKSLRNEQKASEPAAKQSSLLQKFFSKLKKK
;
A
#
# COMPACT_ATOMS: atom_id res chain seq x y z
N MET A 1 -7.92 -5.84 -18.03
CA MET A 1 -6.66 -5.17 -17.58
C MET A 1 -6.80 -4.94 -16.09
N GLY A 2 -5.72 -5.08 -15.29
CA GLY A 2 -5.81 -4.80 -13.84
C GLY A 2 -5.64 -3.31 -13.58
N ASN A 3 -6.25 -2.80 -12.52
CA ASN A 3 -6.03 -1.43 -12.04
C ASN A 3 -4.64 -1.31 -11.43
N ARG A 4 -3.99 -0.18 -11.64
CA ARG A 4 -2.62 0.03 -11.21
C ARG A 4 -2.48 1.23 -10.31
N SER A 5 -1.53 1.16 -9.39
CA SER A 5 -1.02 2.31 -8.65
C SER A 5 0.49 2.42 -8.89
N TYR A 6 1.01 3.63 -8.72
CA TYR A 6 2.41 3.92 -8.98
C TYR A 6 3.02 4.77 -7.88
N LEU A 7 4.26 4.49 -7.54
CA LEU A 7 5.11 5.39 -6.77
C LEU A 7 6.12 6.00 -7.74
N LEU A 8 6.06 7.32 -7.91
CA LEU A 8 6.81 8.04 -8.91
C LEU A 8 7.73 9.07 -8.23
N THR A 9 8.84 9.42 -8.90
CA THR A 9 9.58 10.65 -8.61
C THR A 9 9.26 11.71 -9.66
N ASP A 10 9.89 12.89 -9.52
CA ASP A 10 9.92 13.91 -10.56
C ASP A 10 10.18 13.25 -11.92
N ASP A 11 9.81 13.91 -12.99
CA ASP A 11 9.95 13.41 -14.36
C ASP A 11 9.13 12.15 -14.68
N GLN A 12 8.12 11.82 -13.86
CA GLN A 12 7.30 10.63 -14.01
C GLN A 12 8.12 9.32 -13.96
N CYS A 13 9.30 9.35 -13.32
CA CYS A 13 10.10 8.15 -13.15
C CYS A 13 9.42 7.20 -12.14
N GLN A 14 9.03 6.04 -12.63
CA GLN A 14 8.39 5.01 -11.84
C GLN A 14 9.41 4.33 -10.92
N LEU A 15 9.22 4.44 -9.61
CA LEU A 15 9.98 3.70 -8.61
C LEU A 15 9.38 2.33 -8.38
N PHE A 16 8.06 2.27 -8.19
CA PHE A 16 7.31 1.05 -7.97
C PHE A 16 5.96 1.09 -8.67
N GLU A 17 5.44 -0.09 -8.95
CA GLU A 17 4.10 -0.33 -9.46
C GLU A 17 3.40 -1.34 -8.56
N ALA A 18 2.10 -1.24 -8.43
CA ALA A 18 1.29 -2.28 -7.80
C ALA A 18 0.05 -2.55 -8.63
N ASN A 19 -0.39 -3.81 -8.64
CA ASN A 19 -1.52 -4.27 -9.41
C ASN A 19 -2.70 -4.56 -8.47
N ASN A 20 -3.84 -3.91 -8.68
CA ASN A 20 -5.06 -4.04 -7.89
C ASN A 20 -4.87 -3.77 -6.38
N THR A 21 -3.89 -2.97 -6.01
CA THR A 21 -3.63 -2.60 -4.61
C THR A 21 -2.92 -1.25 -4.52
N LEU A 22 -3.08 -0.58 -3.39
CA LEU A 22 -2.26 0.56 -2.99
C LEU A 22 -1.37 0.09 -1.82
N PRO A 23 -0.05 -0.06 -2.04
CA PRO A 23 0.85 -0.62 -1.04
C PRO A 23 0.88 0.20 0.26
N VAL A 24 0.81 -0.50 1.39
CA VAL A 24 0.75 0.15 2.71
C VAL A 24 1.98 1.01 2.99
N PHE A 25 3.16 0.65 2.51
CA PHE A 25 4.38 1.44 2.74
C PHE A 25 4.33 2.78 2.02
N TRP A 26 3.70 2.84 0.83
CA TRP A 26 3.52 4.11 0.13
C TRP A 26 2.59 5.04 0.91
N ILE A 27 1.49 4.47 1.45
CA ILE A 27 0.55 5.23 2.29
C ILE A 27 1.25 5.76 3.53
N LEU A 28 2.11 4.96 4.19
CA LEU A 28 2.86 5.39 5.37
C LEU A 28 3.77 6.59 5.08
N GLY A 29 4.40 6.65 3.90
CA GLY A 29 5.17 7.81 3.46
C GLY A 29 4.31 9.06 3.18
N GLY A 30 3.05 8.87 2.78
CA GLY A 30 2.08 9.95 2.57
C GLY A 30 1.26 10.33 3.81
N CYS A 31 1.44 9.67 4.95
CA CYS A 31 0.63 9.86 6.16
C CYS A 31 1.37 10.63 7.27
N PRO A 32 0.62 11.38 8.10
CA PRO A 32 -0.83 11.61 7.96
C PRO A 32 -1.19 12.81 7.10
N GLN A 33 -0.37 13.89 7.13
CA GLN A 33 -0.76 15.22 6.67
C GLN A 33 -1.12 15.29 5.17
N PRO A 34 -0.34 14.77 4.21
CA PRO A 34 -0.69 14.84 2.79
C PRO A 34 -2.04 14.18 2.48
N PHE A 35 -2.28 12.99 3.01
CA PHE A 35 -3.59 12.34 2.81
C PHE A 35 -4.73 13.06 3.54
N GLN A 36 -4.52 13.58 4.74
CA GLN A 36 -5.54 14.38 5.44
C GLN A 36 -5.92 15.63 4.66
N THR A 37 -4.94 16.30 4.05
CA THR A 37 -5.19 17.44 3.17
C THR A 37 -6.02 17.02 1.96
N LYS A 38 -5.62 15.92 1.29
CA LYS A 38 -6.34 15.42 0.12
C LYS A 38 -7.77 14.98 0.46
N ILE A 39 -7.99 14.34 1.62
CA ILE A 39 -9.34 14.02 2.12
C ILE A 39 -10.18 15.30 2.28
N ALA A 40 -9.61 16.34 2.93
CA ALA A 40 -10.31 17.59 3.14
C ALA A 40 -10.66 18.31 1.83
N GLU A 41 -9.82 18.22 0.81
CA GLU A 41 -10.09 18.71 -0.55
C GLU A 41 -11.18 17.87 -1.21
N ALA A 42 -11.06 16.55 -1.20
CA ALA A 42 -11.96 15.63 -1.88
C ALA A 42 -13.41 15.75 -1.39
N VAL A 43 -13.64 15.96 -0.09
CA VAL A 43 -15.00 16.12 0.46
C VAL A 43 -15.68 17.43 0.02
N GLN A 44 -14.93 18.39 -0.53
CA GLN A 44 -15.50 19.62 -1.09
C GLN A 44 -15.88 19.46 -2.58
N LEU A 45 -15.42 18.40 -3.22
CA LEU A 45 -15.67 18.15 -4.64
C LEU A 45 -16.99 17.40 -4.83
N SER A 46 -17.70 17.78 -5.86
CA SER A 46 -18.91 17.06 -6.31
C SER A 46 -18.61 16.45 -7.67
N ALA A 47 -18.71 15.12 -7.74
CA ALA A 47 -18.60 14.43 -9.02
C ALA A 47 -19.68 14.92 -10.01
N PRO A 48 -19.38 14.96 -11.31
CA PRO A 48 -20.38 15.28 -12.31
C PRO A 48 -21.51 14.25 -12.22
N LYS A 49 -22.74 14.74 -12.39
CA LYS A 49 -23.87 13.83 -12.51
C LYS A 49 -24.02 13.46 -13.98
N GLU A 50 -24.39 12.20 -14.22
CA GLU A 50 -24.71 11.74 -15.56
C GLU A 50 -25.86 12.60 -16.14
N PRO A 51 -25.62 13.31 -17.26
CA PRO A 51 -26.66 14.07 -17.91
C PRO A 51 -27.72 13.14 -18.54
N GLU A 52 -29.00 13.54 -18.50
CA GLU A 52 -30.06 12.73 -19.08
C GLU A 52 -29.84 12.51 -20.59
N GLY A 53 -29.74 11.23 -20.99
CA GLY A 53 -29.53 10.82 -22.38
C GLY A 53 -28.07 10.87 -22.87
N MET A 54 -27.11 11.07 -21.98
CA MET A 54 -25.70 10.90 -22.29
C MET A 54 -25.39 9.41 -22.50
N ASP A 55 -24.48 9.10 -23.42
CA ASP A 55 -23.94 7.75 -23.60
C ASP A 55 -23.02 7.39 -22.42
N GLU A 56 -22.97 6.12 -22.06
CA GLU A 56 -22.14 5.64 -20.94
C GLU A 56 -20.65 5.93 -21.16
N ASP A 57 -20.15 5.77 -22.39
CA ASP A 57 -18.75 6.05 -22.75
C ASP A 57 -18.46 7.56 -22.63
N ASP A 58 -19.38 8.44 -23.06
CA ASP A 58 -19.25 9.89 -22.94
C ASP A 58 -19.26 10.34 -21.47
N TYR A 59 -20.05 9.67 -20.62
CA TYR A 59 -20.08 9.96 -19.19
C TYR A 59 -18.80 9.50 -18.50
N GLU A 60 -18.27 8.33 -18.86
CA GLU A 60 -16.99 7.85 -18.34
C GLU A 60 -15.85 8.83 -18.68
N GLU A 61 -15.81 9.36 -19.92
CA GLU A 61 -14.83 10.37 -20.34
C GLU A 61 -14.98 11.66 -19.51
N LEU A 62 -16.20 12.15 -19.32
CA LEU A 62 -16.49 13.32 -18.48
C LEU A 62 -16.02 13.13 -17.04
N TYR A 63 -16.24 11.93 -16.48
CA TYR A 63 -15.81 11.61 -15.12
C TYR A 63 -14.29 11.55 -15.00
N VAL A 64 -13.61 10.93 -15.96
CA VAL A 64 -12.14 10.85 -16.02
C VAL A 64 -11.52 12.24 -16.15
N ASP A 65 -12.06 13.11 -17.00
CA ASP A 65 -11.62 14.49 -17.15
C ASP A 65 -11.77 15.28 -15.85
N TRP A 66 -12.93 15.15 -15.20
CA TRP A 66 -13.17 15.79 -13.91
C TRP A 66 -12.19 15.29 -12.84
N PHE A 67 -11.99 13.99 -12.78
CA PHE A 67 -11.11 13.31 -11.84
C PHE A 67 -9.66 13.77 -12.01
N THR A 68 -9.16 13.81 -13.24
CA THR A 68 -7.79 14.22 -13.58
C THR A 68 -7.59 15.71 -13.31
N THR A 69 -8.55 16.57 -13.72
CA THR A 69 -8.48 18.01 -13.53
C THR A 69 -8.39 18.39 -12.04
N ASN A 70 -9.07 17.64 -11.17
CA ASN A 70 -9.05 17.88 -9.72
C ASN A 70 -7.95 17.11 -9.00
N GLN A 71 -7.09 16.39 -9.71
CA GLN A 71 -5.98 15.60 -9.13
C GLN A 71 -6.43 14.66 -8.02
N ILE A 72 -7.61 14.05 -8.18
CA ILE A 72 -8.24 13.23 -7.14
C ILE A 72 -7.45 11.94 -6.89
N GLY A 73 -6.73 11.45 -7.87
CA GLY A 73 -6.04 10.17 -7.83
C GLY A 73 -4.61 10.21 -7.32
N GLU A 74 -4.13 11.31 -6.69
CA GLU A 74 -2.73 11.41 -6.33
C GLU A 74 -2.45 12.21 -5.06
N VAL A 75 -1.34 11.84 -4.39
CA VAL A 75 -0.74 12.62 -3.31
C VAL A 75 0.72 12.92 -3.69
N GLN A 76 1.13 14.18 -3.56
CA GLN A 76 2.48 14.64 -3.86
C GLN A 76 3.14 15.30 -2.65
N LEU A 77 4.42 15.02 -2.43
CA LEU A 77 5.21 15.65 -1.37
C LEU A 77 6.72 15.52 -1.66
N GLY A 78 7.52 16.44 -1.10
CA GLY A 78 8.97 16.35 -1.23
C GLY A 78 9.54 15.07 -0.63
N ILE A 79 10.59 14.52 -1.25
CA ILE A 79 11.20 13.24 -0.85
C ILE A 79 11.66 13.23 0.61
N GLN A 80 12.13 14.38 1.14
CA GLN A 80 12.50 14.47 2.56
C GLN A 80 11.26 14.29 3.46
N ALA A 81 10.17 14.98 3.16
CA ALA A 81 8.92 14.87 3.94
C ALA A 81 8.34 13.43 3.85
N TYR A 82 8.47 12.78 2.70
CA TYR A 82 8.10 11.39 2.53
C TYR A 82 8.91 10.46 3.45
N LEU A 83 10.24 10.63 3.48
CA LEU A 83 11.13 9.89 4.38
C LEU A 83 10.83 10.14 5.87
N ASP A 84 10.61 11.41 6.25
CA ASP A 84 10.27 11.76 7.64
C ASP A 84 8.98 11.07 8.09
N ASN A 85 8.00 10.98 7.20
CA ASN A 85 6.76 10.24 7.46
C ASN A 85 7.01 8.74 7.59
N LEU A 86 7.83 8.14 6.70
CA LEU A 86 8.19 6.73 6.81
C LEU A 86 8.88 6.43 8.15
N GLU A 87 9.86 7.24 8.54
CA GLU A 87 10.57 7.06 9.81
C GLU A 87 9.63 7.24 11.02
N LYS A 88 8.76 8.24 10.99
CA LYS A 88 7.74 8.48 12.02
C LYS A 88 6.79 7.29 12.16
N ASN A 89 6.33 6.74 11.05
CA ASN A 89 5.35 5.66 11.02
C ASN A 89 5.99 4.26 11.19
N ARG A 90 7.30 4.16 11.36
CA ARG A 90 8.01 2.90 11.58
C ARG A 90 7.50 2.15 12.81
N THR A 91 7.11 2.88 13.86
CA THR A 91 6.54 2.29 15.09
C THR A 91 5.22 1.57 14.85
N TYR A 92 4.43 1.98 13.85
CA TYR A 92 3.24 1.25 13.44
C TYR A 92 3.61 -0.13 12.87
N ILE A 93 4.60 -0.21 11.99
CA ILE A 93 5.08 -1.49 11.44
C ILE A 93 5.66 -2.38 12.56
N GLU A 94 6.46 -1.83 13.45
CA GLU A 94 7.02 -2.59 14.58
C GLU A 94 5.94 -3.15 15.50
N SER A 95 4.90 -2.37 15.77
CA SER A 95 3.82 -2.74 16.70
C SER A 95 2.79 -3.69 16.07
N ALA A 96 2.29 -3.35 14.88
CA ALA A 96 1.19 -4.07 14.23
C ALA A 96 1.67 -5.23 13.35
N TYR A 97 2.89 -5.13 12.79
CA TYR A 97 3.44 -6.06 11.81
C TYR A 97 4.95 -6.23 11.97
N GLY A 98 5.40 -6.68 13.13
CA GLY A 98 6.83 -6.82 13.43
C GLY A 98 7.64 -7.65 12.42
N CYS A 99 6.98 -8.63 11.75
CA CYS A 99 7.59 -9.42 10.68
C CYS A 99 7.90 -8.60 9.40
N LEU A 100 7.31 -7.43 9.23
CA LEU A 100 7.54 -6.55 8.09
C LEU A 100 8.68 -5.54 8.30
N THR A 101 9.25 -5.44 9.49
CA THR A 101 10.23 -4.41 9.86
C THR A 101 11.44 -4.43 8.91
N GLU A 102 11.99 -5.61 8.64
CA GLU A 102 13.15 -5.74 7.73
C GLU A 102 12.81 -5.30 6.29
N THR A 103 11.62 -5.68 5.80
CA THR A 103 11.13 -5.27 4.49
C THR A 103 10.88 -3.77 4.43
N TYR A 104 10.36 -3.19 5.51
CA TYR A 104 10.13 -1.76 5.61
C TYR A 104 11.44 -0.96 5.61
N ASP A 105 12.43 -1.42 6.35
CA ASP A 105 13.76 -0.81 6.38
C ASP A 105 14.44 -0.89 4.98
N ALA A 106 14.26 -1.99 4.25
CA ALA A 106 14.73 -2.10 2.88
C ALA A 106 14.03 -1.10 1.95
N PHE A 107 12.73 -0.92 2.08
CA PHE A 107 11.97 0.09 1.32
C PHE A 107 12.46 1.52 1.63
N ILE A 108 12.63 1.87 2.90
CA ILE A 108 13.19 3.18 3.30
C ILE A 108 14.56 3.41 2.67
N ASN A 109 15.41 2.39 2.63
CA ASN A 109 16.75 2.50 2.04
C ASN A 109 16.69 2.81 0.54
N VAL A 110 15.74 2.23 -0.21
CA VAL A 110 15.52 2.58 -1.61
C VAL A 110 15.18 4.07 -1.77
N ILE A 111 14.26 4.58 -0.96
CA ILE A 111 13.88 6.00 -1.02
C ILE A 111 15.05 6.91 -0.61
N LYS A 112 15.88 6.52 0.37
CA LYS A 112 17.11 7.24 0.75
C LYS A 112 18.11 7.32 -0.41
N GLN A 113 18.30 6.23 -1.15
CA GLN A 113 19.16 6.22 -2.34
C GLN A 113 18.62 7.18 -3.42
N GLN A 114 17.30 7.21 -3.66
CA GLN A 114 16.72 8.17 -4.60
C GLN A 114 16.97 9.62 -4.16
N LYS A 115 16.84 9.92 -2.87
CA LYS A 115 17.16 11.24 -2.33
C LYS A 115 18.64 11.62 -2.49
N GLU A 116 19.56 10.67 -2.38
CA GLU A 116 20.98 10.93 -2.61
C GLU A 116 21.24 11.36 -4.06
N HIS A 117 20.49 10.80 -5.04
CA HIS A 117 20.58 11.21 -6.45
C HIS A 117 19.91 12.55 -6.72
N ASN A 118 18.74 12.81 -6.12
CA ASN A 118 18.01 14.08 -6.25
C ASN A 118 17.38 14.48 -4.90
N PRO A 119 18.11 15.33 -4.12
CA PRO A 119 17.63 15.76 -2.80
C PRO A 119 16.34 16.58 -2.79
N GLU A 120 16.00 17.22 -3.91
CA GLU A 120 14.83 18.07 -4.08
C GLU A 120 13.68 17.35 -4.79
N ALA A 121 13.81 16.03 -5.01
CA ALA A 121 12.78 15.25 -5.70
C ALA A 121 11.43 15.33 -5.00
N THR A 122 10.36 15.30 -5.78
CA THR A 122 8.99 15.08 -5.32
C THR A 122 8.62 13.61 -5.47
N ILE A 123 7.99 13.05 -4.49
CA ILE A 123 7.35 11.73 -4.56
C ILE A 123 5.88 11.92 -4.87
N THR A 124 5.39 11.22 -5.89
CA THR A 124 3.97 11.12 -6.22
C THR A 124 3.49 9.71 -5.96
N ILE A 125 2.43 9.57 -5.16
CA ILE A 125 1.66 8.34 -5.01
C ILE A 125 0.46 8.49 -5.93
N ASP A 126 0.49 7.81 -7.08
CA ASP A 126 -0.62 7.77 -8.02
C ASP A 126 -1.45 6.51 -7.76
N TYR A 127 -2.71 6.72 -7.38
CA TYR A 127 -3.68 5.68 -7.05
C TYR A 127 -5.01 5.86 -7.78
N GLY A 128 -5.02 6.65 -8.83
CA GLY A 128 -6.24 7.01 -9.55
C GLY A 128 -7.07 5.79 -9.95
N GLN A 129 -6.44 4.76 -10.47
CA GLN A 129 -7.14 3.54 -10.88
C GLN A 129 -7.69 2.72 -9.68
N MET A 130 -7.17 2.93 -8.45
CA MET A 130 -7.67 2.22 -7.27
C MET A 130 -9.04 2.72 -6.82
N ILE A 131 -9.37 3.97 -7.12
CA ILE A 131 -10.68 4.54 -6.80
C ILE A 131 -11.80 3.81 -7.54
N GLY A 132 -11.53 3.26 -8.71
CA GLY A 132 -12.47 2.43 -9.45
C GLY A 132 -12.95 1.14 -8.75
N PHE A 133 -12.36 0.77 -7.60
CA PHE A 133 -12.85 -0.32 -6.75
C PHE A 133 -13.92 0.14 -5.74
N TYR A 134 -14.24 1.41 -5.69
CA TYR A 134 -15.18 2.02 -4.76
C TYR A 134 -16.38 2.60 -5.53
N GLU A 135 -17.49 2.82 -4.87
CA GLU A 135 -18.67 3.42 -5.49
C GLU A 135 -18.39 4.86 -5.97
N ASP A 136 -17.57 5.58 -5.19
CA ASP A 136 -17.10 6.93 -5.52
C ASP A 136 -15.77 7.27 -4.83
N HIS A 137 -15.21 8.44 -5.14
CA HIS A 137 -13.97 8.92 -4.53
C HIS A 137 -14.10 9.17 -3.03
N LEU A 138 -15.28 9.50 -2.50
CA LEU A 138 -15.48 9.75 -1.07
C LEU A 138 -15.37 8.44 -0.26
N GLU A 139 -15.93 7.34 -0.79
CA GLU A 139 -15.80 6.04 -0.16
C GLU A 139 -14.33 5.62 -0.05
N PHE A 140 -13.55 5.80 -1.13
CA PHE A 140 -12.12 5.57 -1.10
C PHE A 140 -11.41 6.40 -0.02
N TYR A 141 -11.69 7.71 0.04
CA TYR A 141 -11.06 8.58 1.04
C TYR A 141 -11.52 8.31 2.47
N HIS A 142 -12.74 7.83 2.68
CA HIS A 142 -13.18 7.32 3.98
C HIS A 142 -12.36 6.08 4.40
N ALA A 143 -12.05 5.18 3.48
CA ALA A 143 -11.18 4.04 3.74
C ALA A 143 -9.75 4.49 4.11
N ILE A 144 -9.18 5.47 3.40
CA ILE A 144 -7.88 6.05 3.76
C ILE A 144 -7.93 6.73 5.14
N ALA A 145 -8.99 7.48 5.45
CA ALA A 145 -9.14 8.11 6.77
C ALA A 145 -9.19 7.08 7.91
N ALA A 146 -9.91 5.98 7.70
CA ALA A 146 -9.95 4.87 8.66
C ALA A 146 -8.56 4.22 8.84
N LEU A 147 -7.81 4.05 7.75
CA LEU A 147 -6.43 3.55 7.83
C LEU A 147 -5.51 4.49 8.61
N ILE A 148 -5.59 5.81 8.40
CA ILE A 148 -4.81 6.79 9.17
C ILE A 148 -5.10 6.66 10.68
N GLN A 149 -6.36 6.46 11.07
CA GLN A 149 -6.72 6.24 12.47
C GLN A 149 -6.11 4.94 13.04
N GLN A 150 -6.05 3.87 12.24
CA GLN A 150 -5.40 2.62 12.65
C GLN A 150 -3.89 2.82 12.85
N ILE A 151 -3.23 3.55 11.95
CA ILE A 151 -1.81 3.90 12.06
C ILE A 151 -1.55 4.71 13.35
N GLU A 152 -2.37 5.70 13.65
CA GLU A 152 -2.24 6.52 14.85
C GLU A 152 -2.45 5.72 16.15
N LYS A 153 -3.27 4.68 16.11
CA LYS A 153 -3.54 3.79 17.26
C LYS A 153 -2.63 2.57 17.32
N LEU A 154 -1.74 2.39 16.36
CA LEU A 154 -0.89 1.21 16.18
C LEU A 154 -1.69 -0.11 16.03
N GLU A 155 -2.88 -0.03 15.46
CA GLU A 155 -3.75 -1.18 15.22
C GLU A 155 -3.37 -1.91 13.94
N GLU A 156 -3.58 -3.24 13.91
CA GLU A 156 -3.34 -4.06 12.73
C GLU A 156 -4.23 -3.63 11.56
N ASN A 157 -3.65 -3.64 10.36
CA ASN A 157 -4.30 -3.23 9.13
C ASN A 157 -4.70 -4.47 8.30
N GLN A 158 -5.91 -4.45 7.74
CA GLN A 158 -6.42 -5.52 6.88
C GLN A 158 -5.82 -5.54 5.46
N TRP A 159 -5.02 -4.53 5.08
CA TRP A 159 -4.53 -4.33 3.72
C TRP A 159 -3.37 -5.25 3.35
N ILE A 160 -2.82 -6.00 4.29
CA ILE A 160 -1.75 -6.96 4.04
C ILE A 160 -2.35 -8.33 3.85
N PHE A 161 -2.35 -8.80 2.60
CA PHE A 161 -2.86 -10.11 2.23
C PHE A 161 -1.72 -11.14 2.13
N PRO A 162 -1.92 -12.38 2.64
CA PRO A 162 -0.87 -13.40 2.65
C PRO A 162 -0.42 -13.88 1.27
N GLY A 163 -1.19 -13.67 0.21
CA GLY A 163 -0.93 -14.24 -1.12
C GLY A 163 0.26 -13.60 -1.84
N ASP A 164 0.25 -12.27 -1.98
CA ASP A 164 1.34 -11.46 -2.54
C ASP A 164 1.69 -10.33 -1.56
N ALA A 165 2.19 -10.73 -0.40
CA ALA A 165 2.45 -9.83 0.70
C ALA A 165 3.46 -8.74 0.34
N LEU A 166 4.46 -9.06 -0.47
CA LEU A 166 5.47 -8.08 -0.87
C LEU A 166 4.89 -7.06 -1.85
N GLY A 167 4.12 -7.50 -2.86
CA GLY A 167 3.41 -6.61 -3.78
C GLY A 167 2.41 -5.70 -3.06
N SER A 168 1.79 -6.18 -1.97
CA SER A 168 0.87 -5.39 -1.14
C SER A 168 1.57 -4.44 -0.18
N THR A 169 2.88 -4.59 0.05
CA THR A 169 3.67 -3.74 0.95
C THR A 169 4.50 -2.71 0.22
N ILE A 170 5.26 -3.09 -0.79
CA ILE A 170 6.23 -2.24 -1.51
C ILE A 170 5.95 -2.11 -3.01
N GLY A 171 4.98 -2.83 -3.56
CA GLY A 171 4.74 -2.90 -5.01
C GLY A 171 5.46 -4.08 -5.66
N THR A 172 5.39 -4.15 -6.98
CA THR A 172 5.91 -5.28 -7.76
C THR A 172 7.38 -5.11 -8.13
N ASP A 173 7.96 -6.18 -8.59
CA ASP A 173 9.33 -6.49 -8.86
C ASP A 173 9.89 -5.83 -10.14
N GLU A 174 11.16 -5.62 -10.19
CA GLU A 174 11.93 -5.19 -11.35
C GLU A 174 11.67 -3.73 -11.79
N TYR A 175 12.02 -2.77 -10.91
CA TYR A 175 12.06 -1.39 -11.33
C TYR A 175 13.48 -0.87 -11.44
N SER A 176 13.74 -0.22 -12.55
CA SER A 176 14.88 0.66 -12.70
C SER A 176 14.40 2.10 -12.59
N ASN A 177 15.19 2.94 -11.90
CA ASN A 177 14.97 4.37 -11.96
C ASN A 177 15.28 4.90 -13.38
N HIS A 178 15.06 6.19 -13.64
CA HIS A 178 15.33 6.79 -14.95
C HIS A 178 16.82 6.75 -15.37
N HIS A 179 17.73 6.41 -14.46
CA HIS A 179 19.15 6.17 -14.76
C HIS A 179 19.40 4.71 -15.19
N GLY A 180 18.38 3.86 -15.23
CA GLY A 180 18.50 2.44 -15.58
C GLY A 180 19.02 1.56 -14.45
N GLU A 181 19.11 2.08 -13.22
CA GLU A 181 19.52 1.32 -12.04
C GLU A 181 18.34 0.51 -11.52
N THR A 182 18.53 -0.79 -11.34
CA THR A 182 17.54 -1.66 -10.74
C THR A 182 17.49 -1.45 -9.23
N LEU A 183 16.36 -1.02 -8.68
CA LEU A 183 16.16 -0.76 -7.25
C LEU A 183 16.19 -2.05 -6.44
N PHE A 184 15.54 -3.10 -6.95
CA PHE A 184 15.68 -4.47 -6.45
C PHE A 184 16.03 -5.38 -7.60
N THR A 185 17.03 -6.24 -7.43
CA THR A 185 17.25 -7.34 -8.36
C THR A 185 16.14 -8.37 -8.14
N ARG A 186 15.85 -9.17 -9.17
CA ARG A 186 14.87 -10.25 -9.08
C ARG A 186 15.18 -11.20 -7.94
N GLU A 187 16.47 -11.53 -7.76
CA GLU A 187 16.93 -12.40 -6.69
C GLU A 187 16.72 -11.78 -5.31
N SER A 188 17.05 -10.50 -5.13
CA SER A 188 16.86 -9.81 -3.83
C SER A 188 15.38 -9.68 -3.49
N TYR A 189 14.50 -9.37 -4.46
CA TYR A 189 13.07 -9.33 -4.28
C TYR A 189 12.52 -10.70 -3.88
N GLN A 190 12.90 -11.76 -4.59
CA GLN A 190 12.47 -13.13 -4.27
C GLN A 190 12.95 -13.58 -2.88
N GLN A 191 14.17 -13.23 -2.49
CA GLN A 191 14.71 -13.54 -1.16
C GLN A 191 13.93 -12.78 -0.08
N LEU A 192 13.65 -11.50 -0.28
CA LEU A 192 12.89 -10.67 0.64
C LEU A 192 11.46 -11.21 0.80
N ASN A 193 10.80 -11.56 -0.31
CA ASN A 193 9.46 -12.16 -0.29
C ASN A 193 9.44 -13.51 0.42
N ALA A 194 10.42 -14.38 0.17
CA ALA A 194 10.52 -15.67 0.86
C ALA A 194 10.70 -15.51 2.37
N THR A 195 11.50 -14.54 2.80
CA THR A 195 11.71 -14.19 4.21
C THR A 195 10.42 -13.68 4.84
N LEU A 196 9.75 -12.75 4.19
CA LEU A 196 8.47 -12.19 4.63
C LEU A 196 7.40 -13.27 4.76
N MET A 197 7.21 -14.11 3.74
CA MET A 197 6.22 -15.19 3.76
C MET A 197 6.48 -16.23 4.86
N LYS A 198 7.76 -16.48 5.17
CA LYS A 198 8.12 -17.35 6.29
C LYS A 198 7.74 -16.71 7.63
N SER A 199 7.98 -15.43 7.81
CA SER A 199 7.64 -14.68 9.03
C SER A 199 6.14 -14.63 9.25
N LEU A 200 5.34 -14.27 8.22
CA LEU A 200 3.89 -14.25 8.27
C LEU A 200 3.29 -15.60 8.66
N ARG A 201 3.80 -16.72 8.10
CA ARG A 201 3.36 -18.08 8.46
C ARG A 201 3.69 -18.43 9.92
N ASN A 202 4.79 -17.95 10.44
CA ASN A 202 5.18 -18.19 11.84
C ASN A 202 4.27 -17.41 12.79
N GLU A 203 3.95 -16.17 12.48
CA GLU A 203 3.01 -15.34 13.26
C GLU A 203 1.59 -15.93 13.26
N GLN A 204 1.09 -16.36 12.10
CA GLN A 204 -0.21 -17.04 12.01
C GLN A 204 -0.25 -18.29 12.88
N LYS A 205 0.82 -19.10 12.91
CA LYS A 205 0.89 -20.29 13.78
C LYS A 205 0.95 -19.92 15.27
N ALA A 206 1.60 -18.83 15.62
CA ALA A 206 1.70 -18.36 17.01
C ALA A 206 0.36 -17.76 17.49
N SER A 207 -0.42 -17.16 16.61
CA SER A 207 -1.74 -16.59 16.91
C SER A 207 -2.89 -17.62 16.91
N GLU A 208 -2.67 -18.85 16.43
CA GLU A 208 -3.70 -19.89 16.53
C GLU A 208 -3.98 -20.26 18.00
N PRO A 209 -5.22 -20.07 18.49
CA PRO A 209 -5.55 -20.31 19.88
C PRO A 209 -5.27 -21.77 20.27
N ALA A 210 -4.66 -21.96 21.43
CA ALA A 210 -4.31 -23.27 22.00
C ALA A 210 -5.46 -24.30 21.98
N ALA A 211 -6.71 -23.84 21.85
CA ALA A 211 -7.90 -24.67 21.69
C ALA A 211 -7.89 -25.55 20.43
N LYS A 212 -7.25 -25.12 19.31
CA LYS A 212 -7.13 -25.98 18.11
C LYS A 212 -6.04 -27.05 18.30
N GLN A 213 -4.96 -26.74 19.02
CA GLN A 213 -3.92 -27.71 19.35
C GLN A 213 -4.44 -28.79 20.31
N SER A 214 -5.28 -28.39 21.29
CA SER A 214 -5.92 -29.35 22.21
C SER A 214 -6.89 -30.29 21.49
N SER A 215 -7.62 -29.83 20.46
CA SER A 215 -8.52 -30.66 19.68
C SER A 215 -7.80 -31.68 18.79
N LEU A 216 -6.64 -31.34 18.27
CA LEU A 216 -5.78 -32.26 17.51
C LEU A 216 -5.13 -33.30 18.41
N LEU A 217 -4.65 -32.93 19.61
CA LEU A 217 -4.15 -33.83 20.63
C LEU A 217 -5.26 -34.75 21.15
N GLN A 218 -6.46 -34.24 21.42
CA GLN A 218 -7.61 -35.08 21.81
C GLN A 218 -8.01 -36.08 20.71
N LYS A 219 -8.00 -35.66 19.44
CA LYS A 219 -8.23 -36.58 18.29
C LYS A 219 -7.11 -37.62 18.17
N PHE A 220 -5.86 -37.26 18.45
CA PHE A 220 -4.74 -38.19 18.43
C PHE A 220 -4.84 -39.21 19.57
N PHE A 221 -5.11 -38.76 20.79
CA PHE A 221 -5.33 -39.68 21.96
C PHE A 221 -6.59 -40.53 21.86
N SER A 222 -7.64 -40.02 21.21
CA SER A 222 -8.85 -40.83 20.97
C SER A 222 -8.62 -41.96 19.96
N LYS A 223 -7.70 -41.81 19.01
CA LYS A 223 -7.28 -42.86 18.08
C LYS A 223 -6.38 -43.93 18.71
N LEU A 224 -5.56 -43.55 19.71
CA LEU A 224 -4.72 -44.49 20.46
C LEU A 224 -5.49 -45.37 21.45
N LYS A 225 -6.65 -44.92 21.95
CA LYS A 225 -7.51 -45.71 22.86
C LYS A 225 -8.41 -46.71 22.14
N LYS A 226 -8.40 -46.74 20.81
CA LYS A 226 -9.22 -47.68 20.00
C LYS A 226 -8.40 -48.80 19.37
N LYS A 227 -7.15 -48.97 19.76
CA LYS A 227 -6.31 -50.14 19.50
C LYS A 227 -6.02 -50.86 20.82
#